data_ebfe6161f7355fb958caed6f334dfaf0
#
_entry.id   ebfe6161f7355fb958caed6f334dfaf0
#
_cell.length_a   1.000
_cell.length_b   1.000
_cell.length_c   1.000
_cell.angle_alpha   90.00
_cell.angle_beta   90.00
_cell.angle_gamma   90.00
#
_symmetry.space_group_name_H-M   'P 1'
#
loop_
_entity.id
_entity.type
_entity.pdbx_description
1 polymer ?
#
loop_
_entity_poly.entity_id
_entity_poly.type
_entity_poly.pdbx_seq_one_letter_code
_entity_poly.pdbx_strand_id
1 'polypeptide(L)'
;YITSNDKSFLSIGSGIGGLELIINNKFENNTYYFIERNYVSKKVKYGWGGVVNDEAYNNLRLQKEFLNINGLRDDQINIFDFDSDKLPENKFDVIISLLSLGYHYDFSLYIEYLKKVSKTNTRIIFDTINSSYFTKIFKNVEIIKSDLNTVHKSKRIICSGFIN
;
A
#
# COMPACT_ATOMS: atom_id res chain seq x y z
N TYR A 1 -1.38 -14.58 -5.38
CA TYR A 1 -0.98 -13.23 -5.82
C TYR A 1 0.36 -12.78 -5.21
N ILE A 2 0.72 -13.27 -4.03
CA ILE A 2 2.03 -13.12 -3.41
C ILE A 2 2.69 -14.50 -3.38
N THR A 3 3.96 -14.58 -3.74
CA THR A 3 4.71 -15.83 -3.89
C THR A 3 6.00 -15.79 -3.07
N SER A 4 6.64 -16.93 -2.90
CA SER A 4 7.95 -17.04 -2.22
C SER A 4 9.10 -16.33 -2.95
N ASN A 5 8.91 -16.00 -4.24
CA ASN A 5 9.88 -15.26 -5.04
C ASN A 5 9.85 -13.74 -4.81
N ASP A 6 8.79 -13.25 -4.20
CA ASP A 6 8.66 -11.82 -3.87
C ASP A 6 9.50 -11.52 -2.64
N LYS A 7 10.39 -10.55 -2.72
CA LYS A 7 11.33 -10.20 -1.66
C LYS A 7 11.25 -8.75 -1.22
N SER A 8 10.72 -7.87 -2.08
CA SER A 8 10.68 -6.44 -1.83
C SER A 8 9.25 -5.92 -1.92
N PHE A 9 8.75 -5.42 -0.80
CA PHE A 9 7.37 -4.96 -0.62
C PHE A 9 7.34 -3.47 -0.31
N LEU A 10 6.47 -2.75 -0.99
CA LEU A 10 6.12 -1.37 -0.65
C LEU A 10 4.68 -1.34 -0.15
N SER A 11 4.47 -0.84 1.06
CA SER A 11 3.14 -0.63 1.64
C SER A 11 2.86 0.85 1.81
N ILE A 12 1.75 1.33 1.24
CA ILE A 12 1.31 2.71 1.32
C ILE A 12 0.04 2.76 2.16
N GLY A 13 0.12 3.41 3.32
CA GLY A 13 -1.00 3.46 4.26
C GLY A 13 -1.31 2.11 4.89
N SER A 14 -0.30 1.39 5.37
CA SER A 14 -0.42 0.07 5.99
C SER A 14 -0.96 0.10 7.43
N GLY A 15 -1.06 1.30 8.01
CA GLY A 15 -1.28 1.45 9.45
C GLY A 15 -0.12 0.84 10.24
N ILE A 16 -0.40 -0.06 11.16
CA ILE A 16 0.66 -0.70 11.97
C ILE A 16 1.39 -1.86 11.27
N GLY A 17 1.00 -2.24 10.04
CA GLY A 17 1.70 -3.26 9.26
C GLY A 17 1.30 -4.71 9.57
N GLY A 18 0.06 -4.93 10.00
CA GLY A 18 -0.42 -6.28 10.35
C GLY A 18 -0.45 -7.25 9.16
N LEU A 19 -0.73 -6.77 7.96
CA LEU A 19 -0.70 -7.61 6.75
C LEU A 19 0.71 -8.08 6.41
N GLU A 20 1.69 -7.21 6.56
CA GLU A 20 3.10 -7.49 6.28
C GLU A 20 3.65 -8.55 7.25
N LEU A 21 3.21 -8.56 8.50
CA LEU A 21 3.51 -9.64 9.44
C LEU A 21 2.95 -10.99 8.96
N ILE A 22 1.71 -11.02 8.47
CA ILE A 22 1.09 -12.24 7.93
C ILE A 22 1.87 -12.73 6.69
N ILE A 23 2.29 -11.81 5.83
CA ILE A 23 3.10 -12.13 4.65
C ILE A 23 4.46 -12.70 5.09
N ASN A 24 5.12 -12.07 6.06
CA ASN A 24 6.42 -12.51 6.55
C ASN A 24 6.37 -13.89 7.23
N ASN A 25 5.30 -14.16 7.97
CA ASN A 25 5.09 -15.48 8.59
C ASN A 25 4.90 -16.60 7.56
N LYS A 26 4.41 -16.25 6.37
CA LYS A 26 4.20 -17.22 5.29
C LYS A 26 5.40 -17.32 4.34
N PHE A 27 6.10 -16.21 4.11
CA PHE A 27 7.21 -16.09 3.16
C PHE A 27 8.34 -15.33 3.83
N GLU A 28 9.30 -16.05 4.36
CA GLU A 28 10.41 -15.48 5.12
C GLU A 28 11.41 -14.68 4.25
N ASN A 29 12.23 -13.87 4.93
CA ASN A 29 13.33 -13.10 4.32
C ASN A 29 12.89 -12.05 3.31
N ASN A 30 11.82 -11.35 3.61
CA ASN A 30 11.33 -10.21 2.84
C ASN A 30 11.82 -8.88 3.44
N THR A 31 11.90 -7.85 2.60
CA THR A 31 12.16 -6.47 3.03
C THR A 31 10.93 -5.64 2.77
N TYR A 32 10.51 -4.90 3.77
CA TYR A 32 9.30 -4.07 3.75
C TYR A 32 9.66 -2.60 3.81
N TYR A 33 9.02 -1.83 2.96
CA TYR A 33 9.09 -0.38 2.88
C TYR A 33 7.69 0.16 3.13
N PHE A 34 7.55 1.02 4.13
CA PHE A 34 6.28 1.59 4.53
C PHE A 34 6.29 3.09 4.24
N ILE A 35 5.29 3.58 3.54
CA ILE A 35 5.04 5.01 3.38
C ILE A 35 3.79 5.34 4.17
N GLU A 36 3.97 6.16 5.20
CA GLU A 36 2.94 6.53 6.15
C GLU A 36 3.03 8.02 6.48
N ARG A 37 2.07 8.55 7.20
CA ARG A 37 2.16 9.86 7.83
C ARG A 37 2.29 9.71 9.34
N ASN A 38 3.27 10.38 9.92
CA ASN A 38 3.47 10.41 11.38
C ASN A 38 2.50 11.39 12.05
N TYR A 39 1.22 11.14 11.88
CA TYR A 39 0.16 12.02 12.33
C TYR A 39 -1.09 11.22 12.70
N VAL A 40 -1.79 11.64 13.78
CA VAL A 40 -3.08 11.08 14.18
C VAL A 40 -4.15 12.17 14.07
N SER A 41 -5.06 11.99 13.13
CA SER A 41 -6.17 12.92 12.89
C SER A 41 -7.09 13.03 14.10
N LYS A 42 -7.49 14.25 14.44
CA LYS A 42 -8.49 14.49 15.51
C LYS A 42 -9.91 14.09 15.10
N LYS A 43 -10.19 14.05 13.82
CA LYS A 43 -11.49 13.66 13.26
C LYS A 43 -11.26 12.66 12.13
N VAL A 44 -11.93 11.53 12.23
CA VAL A 44 -11.91 10.47 11.24
C VAL A 44 -13.05 10.70 10.26
N LYS A 45 -12.74 10.77 8.96
CA LYS A 45 -13.75 10.72 7.90
C LYS A 45 -13.58 9.41 7.14
N TYR A 46 -14.63 8.63 7.07
CA TYR A 46 -14.65 7.40 6.28
C TYR A 46 -15.34 7.69 4.95
N GLY A 47 -14.70 7.37 3.84
CA GLY A 47 -15.30 7.51 2.52
C GLY A 47 -14.32 7.42 1.37
N TRP A 48 -14.86 7.22 0.18
CA TRP A 48 -14.11 7.24 -1.08
C TRP A 48 -14.07 8.68 -1.62
N GLY A 49 -12.95 9.09 -2.14
CA GLY A 49 -12.82 10.40 -2.76
C GLY A 49 -11.97 11.38 -1.96
N GLY A 50 -10.81 10.92 -1.64
CA GLY A 50 -9.69 11.56 -0.97
C GLY A 50 -9.74 13.06 -0.75
N VAL A 51 -9.74 13.44 0.50
CA VAL A 51 -9.40 14.80 0.91
C VAL A 51 -7.90 14.84 1.13
N VAL A 52 -7.22 15.63 0.34
CA VAL A 52 -5.77 15.75 0.24
C VAL A 52 -5.25 16.22 1.55
N ASN A 53 -5.36 16.08 2.64
CA ASN A 53 -4.55 16.56 3.79
C ASN A 53 -5.02 16.11 5.19
N ASP A 54 -6.08 15.32 5.32
CA ASP A 54 -6.73 15.32 6.62
C ASP A 54 -6.70 14.00 7.39
N GLU A 55 -6.30 12.88 6.79
CA GLU A 55 -6.52 11.61 7.47
C GLU A 55 -5.25 10.76 7.53
N ALA A 56 -4.63 10.77 8.68
CA ALA A 56 -3.59 9.83 9.05
C ALA A 56 -3.86 9.33 10.47
N TYR A 57 -3.55 8.07 10.71
CA TYR A 57 -3.84 7.40 11.98
C TYR A 57 -2.63 6.68 12.52
N ASN A 58 -1.44 7.05 12.09
CA ASN A 58 -0.27 6.29 12.40
C ASN A 58 0.72 7.06 13.28
N ASN A 59 1.41 6.32 14.12
CA ASN A 59 2.58 6.74 14.84
C ASN A 59 3.72 5.81 14.40
N LEU A 60 4.70 6.33 13.66
CA LEU A 60 5.74 5.52 13.04
C LEU A 60 6.63 4.80 14.06
N ARG A 61 6.82 5.37 15.24
CA ARG A 61 7.55 4.70 16.31
C ARG A 61 6.78 3.49 16.82
N LEU A 62 5.49 3.64 17.10
CA LEU A 62 4.64 2.52 17.53
C LEU A 62 4.51 1.45 16.45
N GLN A 63 4.44 1.84 15.18
CA GLN A 63 4.46 0.89 14.06
C GLN A 63 5.73 0.05 14.08
N LYS A 64 6.90 0.69 14.20
CA LYS A 64 8.18 -0.02 14.25
C LYS A 64 8.26 -0.97 15.45
N GLU A 65 7.89 -0.50 16.63
CA GLU A 65 7.84 -1.31 17.86
C GLU A 65 6.91 -2.52 17.69
N PHE A 66 5.71 -2.31 17.15
CA PHE A 66 4.75 -3.39 16.89
C PHE A 66 5.31 -4.44 15.93
N LEU A 67 5.93 -4.03 14.83
CA LEU A 67 6.51 -4.93 13.84
C LEU A 67 7.65 -5.77 14.46
N ASN A 68 8.52 -5.14 15.24
CA ASN A 68 9.64 -5.81 15.90
C ASN A 68 9.19 -6.82 16.96
N ILE A 69 8.24 -6.45 17.82
CA ILE A 69 7.71 -7.35 18.85
C ILE A 69 7.04 -8.58 18.21
N ASN A 70 6.50 -8.43 17.01
CA ASN A 70 5.83 -9.51 16.29
C ASN A 70 6.74 -10.24 15.28
N GLY A 71 8.07 -10.07 15.38
CA GLY A 71 9.06 -10.92 14.73
C GLY A 71 9.67 -10.41 13.42
N LEU A 72 9.35 -9.19 12.98
CA LEU A 72 10.10 -8.54 11.92
C LEU A 72 11.40 -7.95 12.48
N ARG A 73 12.53 -8.24 11.83
CA ARG A 73 13.84 -7.70 12.23
C ARG A 73 14.02 -6.27 11.71
N ASP A 74 14.88 -5.50 12.39
CA ASP A 74 15.19 -4.11 12.00
C ASP A 74 15.69 -3.96 10.56
N ASP A 75 16.45 -4.94 10.06
CA ASP A 75 16.97 -4.96 8.69
C ASP A 75 15.88 -5.22 7.62
N GLN A 76 14.71 -5.66 8.04
CA GLN A 76 13.56 -5.89 7.17
C GLN A 76 12.60 -4.69 7.12
N ILE A 77 12.72 -3.72 8.04
CA ILE A 77 11.75 -2.63 8.24
C ILE A 77 12.37 -1.30 7.79
N ASN A 78 11.76 -0.67 6.79
CA ASN A 78 12.09 0.67 6.32
C ASN A 78 10.82 1.53 6.34
N ILE A 79 10.71 2.49 7.25
CA ILE A 79 9.53 3.33 7.41
C ILE A 79 9.87 4.75 6.99
N PHE A 80 9.00 5.35 6.18
CA PHE A 80 9.14 6.70 5.64
C PHE A 80 7.92 7.54 6.00
N ASP A 81 8.16 8.70 6.59
CA ASP A 81 7.14 9.71 6.75
C ASP A 81 6.93 10.44 5.42
N PHE A 82 5.72 10.33 4.87
CA PHE A 82 5.38 10.97 3.59
C PHE A 82 5.63 12.47 3.56
N ASP A 83 5.45 13.14 4.71
CA ASP A 83 5.52 14.59 4.80
C ASP A 83 6.96 15.13 4.96
N SER A 84 7.90 14.33 5.46
CA SER A 84 9.25 14.78 5.80
C SER A 84 10.37 14.03 5.12
N ASP A 85 10.16 12.78 4.73
CA ASP A 85 11.23 11.94 4.23
C ASP A 85 11.29 11.92 2.69
N LYS A 86 12.48 11.73 2.15
CA LYS A 86 12.62 11.35 0.75
C LYS A 86 12.10 9.92 0.57
N LEU A 87 11.09 9.74 -0.27
CA LEU A 87 10.50 8.42 -0.54
C LEU A 87 11.52 7.47 -1.19
N PRO A 88 11.43 6.15 -0.90
CA PRO A 88 12.35 5.15 -1.43
C PRO A 88 12.26 5.08 -2.96
N GLU A 89 13.41 4.92 -3.61
CA GLU A 89 13.52 4.79 -5.08
C GLU A 89 13.81 3.35 -5.53
N ASN A 90 13.75 2.40 -4.61
CA ASN A 90 13.92 0.98 -4.89
C ASN A 90 12.85 0.47 -5.87
N LYS A 91 13.16 -0.62 -6.55
CA LYS A 91 12.18 -1.34 -7.38
C LYS A 91 11.54 -2.46 -6.56
N PHE A 92 10.22 -2.51 -6.54
CA PHE A 92 9.45 -3.45 -5.71
C PHE A 92 8.86 -4.60 -6.52
N ASP A 93 8.73 -5.77 -5.88
CA ASP A 93 8.02 -6.92 -6.44
C ASP A 93 6.51 -6.77 -6.27
N VAL A 94 6.12 -6.28 -5.09
CA VAL A 94 4.71 -6.07 -4.74
C VAL A 94 4.55 -4.70 -4.08
N ILE A 95 3.50 -3.99 -4.49
CA ILE A 95 3.06 -2.74 -3.87
C ILE A 95 1.65 -2.95 -3.34
N ILE A 96 1.41 -2.62 -2.07
CA ILE A 96 0.13 -2.86 -1.40
C ILE A 96 -0.40 -1.56 -0.80
N SER A 97 -1.69 -1.31 -0.98
CA SER A 97 -2.38 -0.20 -0.32
C SER A 97 -3.85 -0.54 -0.12
N LEU A 98 -4.19 -1.07 1.05
CA LEU A 98 -5.56 -1.48 1.35
C LEU A 98 -6.30 -0.38 2.10
N LEU A 99 -7.46 0.05 1.57
CA LEU A 99 -8.31 1.11 2.15
C LEU A 99 -7.54 2.41 2.46
N SER A 100 -6.52 2.73 1.67
CA SER A 100 -5.74 3.95 1.81
C SER A 100 -5.65 4.67 0.47
N LEU A 101 -4.80 4.22 -0.44
CA LEU A 101 -4.66 4.79 -1.78
C LEU A 101 -5.95 4.56 -2.58
N GLY A 102 -6.53 5.61 -3.13
CA GLY A 102 -7.83 5.57 -3.79
C GLY A 102 -9.03 5.60 -2.82
N TYR A 103 -8.78 5.50 -1.51
CA TYR A 103 -9.80 5.63 -0.46
C TYR A 103 -9.68 6.97 0.26
N HIS A 104 -8.60 7.20 1.01
CA HIS A 104 -8.32 8.48 1.67
C HIS A 104 -7.58 9.45 0.74
N TYR A 105 -6.79 8.95 -0.19
CA TYR A 105 -5.97 9.75 -1.10
C TYR A 105 -6.27 9.41 -2.55
N ASP A 106 -6.28 10.44 -3.41
CA ASP A 106 -6.44 10.22 -4.85
C ASP A 106 -5.26 9.40 -5.39
N PHE A 107 -5.57 8.34 -6.14
CA PHE A 107 -4.57 7.48 -6.74
C PHE A 107 -3.63 8.25 -7.69
N SER A 108 -4.14 9.29 -8.35
CA SER A 108 -3.35 10.08 -9.30
C SER A 108 -2.11 10.73 -8.67
N LEU A 109 -2.14 11.03 -7.37
CA LEU A 109 -1.00 11.60 -6.65
C LEU A 109 0.24 10.70 -6.67
N TYR A 110 0.04 9.40 -6.80
CA TYR A 110 1.10 8.40 -6.73
C TYR A 110 1.48 7.79 -8.08
N ILE A 111 0.76 8.05 -9.16
CA ILE A 111 0.98 7.36 -10.46
C ILE A 111 2.44 7.46 -10.91
N GLU A 112 3.01 8.65 -10.94
CA GLU A 112 4.39 8.84 -11.42
C GLU A 112 5.41 8.19 -10.47
N TYR A 113 5.18 8.27 -9.17
CA TYR A 113 6.00 7.57 -8.19
C TYR A 113 5.91 6.05 -8.37
N LEU A 114 4.70 5.50 -8.50
CA LEU A 114 4.48 4.07 -8.69
C LEU A 114 5.13 3.56 -9.99
N LYS A 115 5.06 4.32 -11.08
CA LYS A 115 5.80 4.02 -12.32
C LYS A 115 7.30 3.94 -12.06
N LYS A 116 7.85 4.94 -11.34
CA LYS A 116 9.27 5.01 -11.03
C LYS A 116 9.76 3.81 -10.23
N VAL A 117 8.99 3.31 -9.27
CA VAL A 117 9.39 2.23 -8.35
C VAL A 117 8.91 0.83 -8.77
N SER A 118 8.18 0.72 -9.87
CA SER A 118 7.72 -0.56 -10.41
C SER A 118 8.74 -1.20 -11.35
N LYS A 119 8.88 -2.52 -11.25
CA LYS A 119 9.45 -3.40 -12.28
C LYS A 119 8.38 -3.70 -13.34
N THR A 120 8.74 -4.32 -14.44
CA THR A 120 7.78 -4.75 -15.47
C THR A 120 6.72 -5.71 -14.93
N ASN A 121 7.08 -6.54 -13.96
CA ASN A 121 6.22 -7.55 -13.34
C ASN A 121 5.75 -7.17 -11.93
N THR A 122 5.94 -5.95 -11.49
CA THR A 122 5.42 -5.47 -10.19
C THR A 122 3.90 -5.63 -10.17
N ARG A 123 3.40 -6.21 -9.09
CA ARG A 123 1.97 -6.29 -8.81
C ARG A 123 1.59 -5.21 -7.81
N ILE A 124 0.60 -4.42 -8.17
CA ILE A 124 0.06 -3.35 -7.32
C ILE A 124 -1.33 -3.79 -6.87
N ILE A 125 -1.51 -3.99 -5.57
CA ILE A 125 -2.72 -4.52 -4.94
C ILE A 125 -3.35 -3.41 -4.11
N PHE A 126 -4.58 -3.04 -4.43
CA PHE A 126 -5.30 -2.00 -3.69
C PHE A 126 -6.82 -2.13 -3.80
N ASP A 127 -7.53 -1.38 -2.97
CA ASP A 127 -8.99 -1.34 -2.98
C ASP A 127 -9.50 -0.14 -3.78
N THR A 128 -10.62 -0.32 -4.53
CA THR A 128 -11.27 0.74 -5.31
C THR A 128 -12.76 0.46 -5.50
N ILE A 129 -13.54 1.52 -5.68
CA ILE A 129 -14.95 1.42 -6.13
C ILE A 129 -15.06 1.52 -7.66
N ASN A 130 -14.02 1.97 -8.35
CA ASN A 130 -14.03 2.18 -9.80
C ASN A 130 -12.87 1.40 -10.48
N SER A 131 -13.00 0.09 -10.55
CA SER A 131 -11.98 -0.77 -11.16
C SER A 131 -11.78 -0.51 -12.67
N SER A 132 -12.81 -0.04 -13.39
CA SER A 132 -12.72 0.26 -14.83
C SER A 132 -11.83 1.45 -15.15
N TYR A 133 -11.66 2.39 -14.23
CA TYR A 133 -10.71 3.50 -14.41
C TYR A 133 -9.28 3.00 -14.62
N PHE A 134 -8.88 1.94 -13.93
CA PHE A 134 -7.53 1.43 -13.92
C PHE A 134 -7.14 0.65 -15.18
N THR A 135 -8.11 0.21 -15.99
CA THR A 135 -7.81 -0.38 -17.32
C THR A 135 -7.24 0.62 -18.32
N LYS A 136 -7.33 1.93 -18.03
CA LYS A 136 -6.68 3.00 -18.80
C LYS A 136 -5.23 3.28 -18.34
N ILE A 137 -4.85 2.78 -17.17
CA ILE A 137 -3.55 3.03 -16.54
C ILE A 137 -2.65 1.79 -16.63
N PHE A 138 -3.25 0.60 -16.49
CA PHE A 138 -2.53 -0.67 -16.44
C PHE A 138 -2.95 -1.61 -17.56
N LYS A 139 -2.00 -2.36 -18.08
CA LYS A 139 -2.22 -3.39 -19.11
C LYS A 139 -3.04 -4.55 -18.54
N ASN A 140 -2.81 -4.93 -17.29
CA ASN A 140 -3.52 -6.00 -16.63
C ASN A 140 -4.20 -5.46 -15.36
N VAL A 141 -5.51 -5.72 -15.25
CA VAL A 141 -6.33 -5.38 -14.08
C VAL A 141 -7.22 -6.58 -13.78
N GLU A 142 -7.04 -7.17 -12.61
CA GLU A 142 -7.82 -8.32 -12.15
C GLU A 142 -8.54 -7.97 -10.84
N ILE A 143 -9.81 -8.36 -10.72
CA ILE A 143 -10.58 -8.22 -9.47
C ILE A 143 -10.37 -9.50 -8.67
N ILE A 144 -9.69 -9.41 -7.52
CA ILE A 144 -9.38 -10.56 -6.66
C ILE A 144 -10.33 -10.70 -5.47
N LYS A 145 -11.06 -9.64 -5.13
CA LYS A 145 -12.13 -9.64 -4.13
C LYS A 145 -13.16 -8.56 -4.48
N SER A 146 -14.43 -8.89 -4.29
CA SER A 146 -15.53 -7.93 -4.43
C SER A 146 -16.36 -7.91 -3.15
N ASP A 147 -16.51 -6.76 -2.54
CA ASP A 147 -17.20 -6.57 -1.26
C ASP A 147 -18.36 -5.56 -1.43
N LEU A 148 -19.27 -5.91 -2.31
CA LEU A 148 -20.41 -5.04 -2.67
C LEU A 148 -21.45 -4.90 -1.57
N ASN A 149 -21.44 -5.80 -0.58
CA ASN A 149 -22.40 -5.82 0.52
C ASN A 149 -21.95 -5.04 1.76
N THR A 150 -20.74 -4.51 1.75
CA THR A 150 -20.22 -3.70 2.85
C THR A 150 -20.47 -2.22 2.63
N VAL A 151 -20.30 -1.44 3.70
CA VAL A 151 -20.37 0.03 3.66
C VAL A 151 -19.38 0.60 2.62
N HIS A 152 -18.24 -0.05 2.45
CA HIS A 152 -17.21 0.41 1.53
C HIS A 152 -17.49 0.08 0.07
N LYS A 153 -18.31 -0.95 -0.25
CA LYS A 153 -18.65 -1.38 -1.61
C LYS A 153 -17.42 -1.47 -2.54
N SER A 154 -16.30 -1.93 -1.99
CA SER A 154 -15.03 -1.91 -2.68
C SER A 154 -14.75 -3.21 -3.43
N LYS A 155 -13.91 -3.09 -4.44
CA LYS A 155 -13.26 -4.20 -5.11
C LYS A 155 -11.77 -4.14 -4.79
N ARG A 156 -11.20 -5.26 -4.38
CA ARG A 156 -9.74 -5.39 -4.34
C ARG A 156 -9.28 -5.81 -5.70
N ILE A 157 -8.37 -5.05 -6.27
CA ILE A 157 -7.80 -5.33 -7.58
C ILE A 157 -6.30 -5.55 -7.49
N ILE A 158 -5.78 -6.29 -8.46
CA ILE A 158 -4.36 -6.42 -8.72
C ILE A 158 -4.07 -5.88 -10.11
N CYS A 159 -3.11 -4.98 -10.20
CA CYS A 159 -2.71 -4.32 -11.44
C CYS A 159 -1.25 -4.59 -11.75
N SER A 160 -0.90 -4.67 -13.03
CA SER A 160 0.49 -4.73 -13.49
C SER A 160 0.67 -4.14 -14.88
N GLY A 161 1.92 -3.72 -15.18
CA GLY A 161 2.29 -3.17 -16.46
C GLY A 161 1.61 -1.82 -16.73
N PHE A 162 2.26 -0.72 -16.38
CA PHE A 162 1.77 0.60 -16.77
C PHE A 162 1.65 0.74 -18.28
N ILE A 163 0.58 1.38 -18.75
CA ILE A 163 0.43 1.85 -20.11
C ILE A 163 1.27 3.13 -20.25
N ASN A 164 2.07 3.22 -21.30
CA ASN A 164 2.89 4.39 -21.59
C ASN A 164 2.04 5.55 -22.08
#